data_60028cdba5bb70f15b959b453425a274
#
_entry.id   60028cdba5bb70f15b959b453425a274
#
_cell.length_a   1.000
_cell.length_b   1.000
_cell.length_c   1.000
_cell.angle_alpha   90.00
_cell.angle_beta   90.00
_cell.angle_gamma   90.00
#
_symmetry.space_group_name_H-M   'P 1'
#
loop_
_entity.id
_entity.type
_entity.pdbx_description
1 polymer ?
#
loop_
_entity_poly.entity_id
_entity_poly.type
_entity_poly.pdbx_seq_one_letter_code
_entity_poly.pdbx_strand_id
1 'polypeptide(L)'
;MKLHLCAFTIMVGWACVLPVAAQDERFDILRFDIRGNTLLPAEQVTTLVAPYAGKGRVYGDIQKALEALENAYRSKGFGTVNVHVPEQEISAGVIRLDVTEAVIGKVRVEGNRHFDADNLRAALPQLQEGKAPNLRQISENVQLANENPARSAEVTLGISEEEGKVDAKVAVVDQPPQRFYVTFDNSGTMATGRHRLGVA
;
A
#
# COMPACT_ATOMS: atom_id res chain seq x y z
N MET A 1 22.15 43.54 -74.80
CA MET A 1 22.32 43.27 -73.34
C MET A 1 21.09 42.48 -72.93
N LYS A 2 21.24 41.11 -72.91
CA LYS A 2 20.13 40.18 -72.65
C LYS A 2 20.28 39.60 -71.25
N LEU A 3 19.31 39.90 -70.38
CA LEU A 3 19.21 39.39 -69.00
C LEU A 3 18.55 38.00 -69.04
N HIS A 4 19.24 36.95 -68.67
CA HIS A 4 18.69 35.61 -68.44
C HIS A 4 18.23 35.49 -67.00
N LEU A 5 16.92 35.39 -66.80
CA LEU A 5 16.27 35.10 -65.54
C LEU A 5 16.23 33.57 -65.30
N CYS A 6 17.09 33.05 -64.41
CA CYS A 6 17.04 31.66 -64.00
C CYS A 6 15.94 31.48 -62.90
N ALA A 7 14.86 30.78 -63.27
CA ALA A 7 13.84 30.38 -62.33
C ALA A 7 14.33 29.11 -61.56
N PHE A 8 14.56 29.25 -60.26
CA PHE A 8 14.92 28.18 -59.37
C PHE A 8 13.64 27.60 -58.76
N THR A 9 13.20 26.44 -59.27
CA THR A 9 12.01 25.75 -58.79
C THR A 9 12.40 24.92 -57.56
N ILE A 10 11.98 25.34 -56.36
CA ILE A 10 12.13 24.59 -55.12
C ILE A 10 11.04 23.51 -55.07
N MET A 11 11.42 22.27 -55.24
CA MET A 11 10.57 21.10 -55.08
C MET A 11 10.53 20.76 -53.60
N VAL A 12 9.47 21.19 -52.89
CA VAL A 12 9.22 20.79 -51.50
C VAL A 12 8.70 19.33 -51.46
N GLY A 13 9.60 18.41 -51.18
CA GLY A 13 9.25 17.02 -50.95
C GLY A 13 8.47 16.82 -49.67
N TRP A 14 7.16 16.60 -49.76
CA TRP A 14 6.30 16.24 -48.65
C TRP A 14 6.60 14.80 -48.24
N ALA A 15 7.44 14.62 -47.20
CA ALA A 15 7.65 13.34 -46.57
C ALA A 15 6.38 12.89 -45.85
N CYS A 16 5.66 11.97 -46.44
CA CYS A 16 4.51 11.30 -45.81
C CYS A 16 5.02 10.43 -44.67
N VAL A 17 4.99 10.93 -43.43
CA VAL A 17 5.27 10.14 -42.24
C VAL A 17 4.05 9.24 -42.03
N LEU A 18 4.16 7.99 -42.44
CA LEU A 18 3.17 6.97 -42.14
C LEU A 18 3.26 6.67 -40.65
N PRO A 19 2.13 6.70 -39.89
CA PRO A 19 2.15 6.24 -38.51
C PRO A 19 2.51 4.74 -38.51
N VAL A 20 3.63 4.40 -37.88
CA VAL A 20 3.94 3.00 -37.53
C VAL A 20 2.93 2.60 -36.47
N ALA A 21 1.90 1.89 -36.89
CA ALA A 21 1.01 1.23 -35.95
C ALA A 21 1.85 0.15 -35.25
N ALA A 22 2.12 0.35 -33.97
CA ALA A 22 2.68 -0.69 -33.12
C ALA A 22 1.70 -1.88 -33.18
N GLN A 23 2.07 -2.95 -33.87
CA GLN A 23 1.29 -4.19 -33.86
C GLN A 23 1.51 -4.81 -32.48
N ASP A 24 0.45 -4.83 -31.64
CA ASP A 24 0.46 -5.59 -30.41
C ASP A 24 0.71 -7.06 -30.76
N GLU A 25 1.86 -7.58 -30.34
CA GLU A 25 2.21 -8.99 -30.53
C GLU A 25 1.19 -9.86 -29.79
N ARG A 26 0.53 -10.76 -30.54
CA ARG A 26 -0.50 -11.65 -29.99
C ARG A 26 0.09 -13.02 -29.73
N PHE A 27 -0.24 -13.58 -28.59
CA PHE A 27 0.18 -14.90 -28.15
C PHE A 27 -0.96 -15.62 -27.42
N ASP A 28 -0.83 -16.93 -27.26
CA ASP A 28 -1.82 -17.73 -26.54
C ASP A 28 -1.37 -17.92 -25.09
N ILE A 29 -2.24 -17.57 -24.13
CA ILE A 29 -2.02 -17.81 -22.70
C ILE A 29 -2.86 -19.02 -22.31
N LEU A 30 -2.21 -20.16 -22.06
CA LEU A 30 -2.88 -21.37 -21.61
C LEU A 30 -3.24 -21.29 -20.12
N ARG A 31 -2.32 -20.77 -19.30
CA ARG A 31 -2.51 -20.60 -17.85
C ARG A 31 -1.51 -19.60 -17.27
N PHE A 32 -1.84 -19.10 -16.08
CA PHE A 32 -0.93 -18.37 -15.21
C PHE A 32 -0.34 -19.31 -14.16
N ASP A 33 0.98 -19.23 -13.93
CA ASP A 33 1.72 -19.90 -12.85
C ASP A 33 2.08 -18.87 -11.80
N ILE A 34 1.35 -18.87 -10.68
CA ILE A 34 1.48 -17.85 -9.62
C ILE A 34 2.31 -18.41 -8.49
N ARG A 35 3.41 -17.73 -8.17
CA ARG A 35 4.36 -18.16 -7.14
C ARG A 35 4.44 -17.13 -6.02
N GLY A 36 4.77 -17.60 -4.80
CA GLY A 36 4.93 -16.74 -3.63
C GLY A 36 3.63 -16.33 -2.94
N ASN A 37 2.45 -16.78 -3.43
CA ASN A 37 1.18 -16.54 -2.75
C ASN A 37 1.00 -17.46 -1.55
N THR A 38 0.84 -16.84 -0.35
CA THR A 38 0.51 -17.55 0.91
C THR A 38 -0.71 -16.96 1.61
N LEU A 39 -1.05 -15.69 1.33
CA LEU A 39 -2.10 -14.94 2.02
C LEU A 39 -3.50 -15.13 1.43
N LEU A 40 -3.58 -15.47 0.13
CA LEU A 40 -4.85 -15.73 -0.54
C LEU A 40 -5.05 -17.21 -0.84
N PRO A 41 -6.30 -17.73 -0.79
CA PRO A 41 -6.60 -19.09 -1.23
C PRO A 41 -6.23 -19.30 -2.70
N ALA A 42 -5.57 -20.41 -3.02
CA ALA A 42 -5.12 -20.71 -4.39
C ALA A 42 -6.26 -20.73 -5.42
N GLU A 43 -7.43 -21.21 -5.03
CA GLU A 43 -8.63 -21.21 -5.88
C GLU A 43 -9.10 -19.79 -6.22
N GLN A 44 -9.07 -18.87 -5.26
CA GLN A 44 -9.43 -17.46 -5.48
C GLN A 44 -8.47 -16.82 -6.46
N VAL A 45 -7.16 -17.02 -6.28
CA VAL A 45 -6.10 -16.50 -7.14
C VAL A 45 -6.27 -17.01 -8.57
N THR A 46 -6.48 -18.32 -8.75
CA THR A 46 -6.70 -18.93 -10.07
C THR A 46 -7.95 -18.37 -10.75
N THR A 47 -9.04 -18.20 -10.01
CA THR A 47 -10.31 -17.67 -10.54
C THR A 47 -10.15 -16.22 -11.00
N LEU A 48 -9.36 -15.40 -10.30
CA LEU A 48 -9.12 -14.00 -10.62
C LEU A 48 -8.38 -13.82 -11.94
N VAL A 49 -7.41 -14.67 -12.25
CA VAL A 49 -6.60 -14.55 -13.45
C VAL A 49 -7.18 -15.31 -14.66
N ALA A 50 -8.10 -16.26 -14.44
CA ALA A 50 -8.71 -17.07 -15.48
C ALA A 50 -9.31 -16.26 -16.66
N PRO A 51 -10.00 -15.12 -16.47
CA PRO A 51 -10.57 -14.34 -17.58
C PRO A 51 -9.52 -13.78 -18.54
N TYR A 52 -8.26 -13.67 -18.11
CA TYR A 52 -7.16 -13.11 -18.89
C TYR A 52 -6.37 -14.19 -19.66
N ALA A 53 -6.64 -15.48 -19.40
CA ALA A 53 -6.12 -16.59 -20.20
C ALA A 53 -6.95 -16.75 -21.49
N GLY A 54 -6.37 -17.40 -22.51
CA GLY A 54 -7.02 -17.71 -23.78
C GLY A 54 -6.14 -17.45 -24.99
N LYS A 55 -6.73 -17.59 -26.19
CA LYS A 55 -6.05 -17.40 -27.47
C LYS A 55 -6.00 -15.92 -27.87
N GLY A 56 -4.94 -15.55 -28.61
CA GLY A 56 -4.81 -14.23 -29.21
C GLY A 56 -4.74 -13.08 -28.22
N ARG A 57 -4.18 -13.32 -27.04
CA ARG A 57 -3.98 -12.33 -25.98
C ARG A 57 -2.85 -11.39 -26.33
N VAL A 58 -2.87 -10.21 -25.72
CA VAL A 58 -1.83 -9.20 -25.83
C VAL A 58 -1.17 -8.97 -24.47
N TYR A 59 -0.02 -8.33 -24.44
CA TYR A 59 0.69 -8.02 -23.19
C TYR A 59 -0.18 -7.26 -22.18
N GLY A 60 -1.08 -6.39 -22.68
CA GLY A 60 -2.05 -5.69 -21.84
C GLY A 60 -2.99 -6.61 -21.04
N ASP A 61 -3.23 -7.85 -21.49
CA ASP A 61 -4.05 -8.81 -20.73
C ASP A 61 -3.28 -9.38 -19.54
N ILE A 62 -1.95 -9.56 -19.68
CA ILE A 62 -1.08 -9.94 -18.55
C ILE A 62 -1.08 -8.82 -17.49
N GLN A 63 -0.98 -7.55 -17.94
CA GLN A 63 -1.03 -6.39 -17.04
C GLN A 63 -2.34 -6.36 -16.25
N LYS A 64 -3.48 -6.60 -16.92
CA LYS A 64 -4.79 -6.65 -16.23
C LYS A 64 -4.89 -7.80 -15.24
N ALA A 65 -4.30 -8.97 -15.55
CA ALA A 65 -4.25 -10.09 -14.62
C ALA A 65 -3.45 -9.75 -13.36
N LEU A 66 -2.30 -9.09 -13.54
CA LEU A 66 -1.46 -8.59 -12.45
C LEU A 66 -2.24 -7.58 -11.58
N GLU A 67 -2.87 -6.56 -12.19
CA GLU A 67 -3.66 -5.56 -11.49
C GLU A 67 -4.85 -6.17 -10.73
N ALA A 68 -5.53 -7.16 -11.32
CA ALA A 68 -6.62 -7.88 -10.67
C ALA A 68 -6.14 -8.60 -9.41
N LEU A 69 -4.96 -9.22 -9.49
CA LEU A 69 -4.35 -9.93 -8.36
C LEU A 69 -3.93 -8.93 -7.26
N GLU A 70 -3.22 -7.86 -7.60
CA GLU A 70 -2.85 -6.80 -6.64
C GLU A 70 -4.08 -6.18 -5.95
N ASN A 71 -5.15 -5.92 -6.72
CA ASN A 71 -6.39 -5.38 -6.18
C ASN A 71 -7.06 -6.36 -5.21
N ALA A 72 -6.96 -7.68 -5.46
CA ALA A 72 -7.47 -8.68 -4.54
C ALA A 72 -6.72 -8.67 -3.21
N TYR A 73 -5.39 -8.58 -3.22
CA TYR A 73 -4.57 -8.42 -2.00
C TYR A 73 -4.92 -7.12 -1.27
N ARG A 74 -4.99 -6.01 -1.99
CA ARG A 74 -5.32 -4.69 -1.44
C ARG A 74 -6.71 -4.66 -0.81
N SER A 75 -7.69 -5.31 -1.42
CA SER A 75 -9.05 -5.43 -0.88
C SER A 75 -9.12 -6.22 0.43
N LYS A 76 -8.18 -7.13 0.66
CA LYS A 76 -8.02 -7.87 1.91
C LYS A 76 -7.19 -7.12 2.97
N GLY A 77 -6.65 -5.95 2.63
CA GLY A 77 -5.84 -5.12 3.51
C GLY A 77 -4.32 -5.30 3.33
N PHE A 78 -3.86 -6.13 2.40
CA PHE A 78 -2.43 -6.40 2.15
C PHE A 78 -1.88 -5.46 1.06
N GLY A 79 -1.75 -4.18 1.38
CA GLY A 79 -1.27 -3.16 0.43
C GLY A 79 0.24 -3.15 0.18
N THR A 80 1.02 -3.95 0.90
CA THR A 80 2.48 -4.08 0.74
C THR A 80 2.88 -5.23 -0.18
N VAL A 81 1.90 -5.98 -0.69
CA VAL A 81 2.14 -7.05 -1.66
C VAL A 81 2.40 -6.44 -3.03
N ASN A 82 3.44 -6.92 -3.69
CA ASN A 82 3.80 -6.57 -5.07
C ASN A 82 3.70 -7.81 -5.95
N VAL A 83 3.14 -7.65 -7.14
CA VAL A 83 3.08 -8.71 -8.15
C VAL A 83 3.85 -8.26 -9.37
N HIS A 84 4.75 -9.08 -9.87
CA HIS A 84 5.53 -8.76 -11.06
C HIS A 84 5.65 -9.95 -12.01
N VAL A 85 5.91 -9.65 -13.26
CA VAL A 85 6.23 -10.64 -14.30
C VAL A 85 7.74 -10.76 -14.37
N PRO A 86 8.34 -11.90 -13.99
CA PRO A 86 9.78 -12.08 -14.15
C PRO A 86 10.15 -12.16 -15.64
N GLU A 87 11.41 -11.95 -15.94
CA GLU A 87 11.92 -12.20 -17.30
C GLU A 87 11.67 -13.67 -17.68
N GLN A 88 10.92 -13.89 -18.75
CA GLN A 88 10.53 -15.22 -19.18
C GLN A 88 10.25 -15.28 -20.70
N GLU A 89 10.45 -16.45 -21.29
CA GLU A 89 10.01 -16.73 -22.64
C GLU A 89 8.56 -17.22 -22.65
N ILE A 90 7.71 -16.60 -23.47
CA ILE A 90 6.28 -16.94 -23.59
C ILE A 90 6.05 -18.12 -24.56
N SER A 91 7.05 -18.95 -24.77
CA SER A 91 7.03 -20.02 -25.80
C SER A 91 6.06 -21.17 -25.49
N ALA A 92 5.71 -21.39 -24.22
CA ALA A 92 4.86 -22.50 -23.76
C ALA A 92 3.42 -22.09 -23.40
N GLY A 93 3.02 -20.85 -23.62
CA GLY A 93 1.70 -20.34 -23.21
C GLY A 93 1.47 -20.31 -21.70
N VAL A 94 2.50 -20.49 -20.89
CA VAL A 94 2.43 -20.38 -19.42
C VAL A 94 3.09 -19.08 -18.99
N ILE A 95 2.32 -18.19 -18.37
CA ILE A 95 2.81 -16.92 -17.84
C ILE A 95 3.03 -17.06 -16.35
N ARG A 96 4.28 -16.85 -15.92
CA ARG A 96 4.62 -16.80 -14.50
C ARG A 96 4.38 -15.41 -13.95
N LEU A 97 3.72 -15.36 -12.79
CA LEU A 97 3.54 -14.17 -11.96
C LEU A 97 4.18 -14.45 -10.61
N ASP A 98 5.14 -13.63 -10.23
CA ASP A 98 5.79 -13.75 -8.92
C ASP A 98 5.18 -12.73 -7.96
N VAL A 99 4.69 -13.23 -6.84
CA VAL A 99 4.08 -12.44 -5.76
C VAL A 99 5.10 -12.29 -4.64
N THR A 100 5.44 -11.06 -4.32
CA THR A 100 6.28 -10.72 -3.17
C THR A 100 5.39 -10.23 -2.04
N GLU A 101 5.18 -11.06 -1.03
CA GLU A 101 4.43 -10.72 0.18
C GLU A 101 5.42 -10.18 1.21
N ALA A 102 5.59 -8.83 1.20
CA ALA A 102 6.51 -8.19 2.14
C ALA A 102 6.05 -8.43 3.60
N VAL A 103 7.01 -8.80 4.46
CA VAL A 103 6.78 -9.01 5.90
C VAL A 103 7.38 -7.88 6.73
N ILE A 104 6.86 -7.69 7.94
CA ILE A 104 7.43 -6.71 8.88
C ILE A 104 8.82 -7.16 9.31
N GLY A 105 9.84 -6.33 9.07
CA GLY A 105 11.21 -6.55 9.51
C GLY A 105 11.38 -6.17 10.96
N LYS A 106 11.41 -4.87 11.24
CA LYS A 106 11.61 -4.32 12.59
C LYS A 106 10.46 -3.41 12.98
N VAL A 107 10.05 -3.49 14.25
CA VAL A 107 9.06 -2.56 14.83
C VAL A 107 9.79 -1.64 15.82
N ARG A 108 9.84 -0.35 15.47
CA ARG A 108 10.47 0.69 16.30
C ARG A 108 9.40 1.58 16.92
N VAL A 109 9.47 1.77 18.23
CA VAL A 109 8.61 2.70 18.97
C VAL A 109 9.46 3.91 19.36
N GLU A 110 9.00 5.10 19.04
CA GLU A 110 9.71 6.37 19.30
C GLU A 110 8.78 7.41 19.91
N GLY A 111 9.32 8.27 20.75
CA GLY A 111 8.63 9.41 21.34
C GLY A 111 7.86 9.12 22.64
N ASN A 112 7.77 7.85 23.04
CA ASN A 112 7.15 7.48 24.31
C ASN A 112 7.98 7.94 25.52
N ARG A 113 7.34 8.56 26.50
CA ARG A 113 7.96 9.08 27.75
C ARG A 113 7.29 8.53 29.00
N HIS A 114 6.00 8.31 28.97
CA HIS A 114 5.17 7.91 30.09
C HIS A 114 4.63 6.49 29.94
N PHE A 115 4.51 5.99 28.71
CA PHE A 115 4.08 4.63 28.43
C PHE A 115 5.28 3.78 28.00
N ASP A 116 5.33 2.56 28.51
CA ASP A 116 6.33 1.57 28.14
C ASP A 116 6.15 1.09 26.70
N ALA A 117 7.26 0.83 25.99
CA ALA A 117 7.24 0.36 24.61
C ALA A 117 6.50 -0.98 24.45
N ASP A 118 6.57 -1.85 25.45
CA ASP A 118 5.89 -3.15 25.42
C ASP A 118 4.37 -2.98 25.55
N ASN A 119 3.89 -2.02 26.35
CA ASN A 119 2.47 -1.67 26.40
C ASN A 119 1.97 -1.15 25.07
N LEU A 120 2.78 -0.33 24.39
CA LEU A 120 2.43 0.22 23.07
C LEU A 120 2.41 -0.88 22.00
N ARG A 121 3.36 -1.81 22.01
CA ARG A 121 3.35 -2.99 21.13
C ARG A 121 2.15 -3.89 21.38
N ALA A 122 1.79 -4.10 22.64
CA ALA A 122 0.60 -4.89 23.01
C ALA A 122 -0.71 -4.26 22.51
N ALA A 123 -0.75 -2.93 22.41
CA ALA A 123 -1.89 -2.21 21.82
C ALA A 123 -1.98 -2.32 20.28
N LEU A 124 -0.92 -2.77 19.63
CA LEU A 124 -0.81 -2.90 18.18
C LEU A 124 -0.48 -4.36 17.77
N PRO A 125 -1.35 -5.34 18.08
CA PRO A 125 -1.06 -6.78 17.93
C PRO A 125 -0.85 -7.22 16.47
N GLN A 126 -1.20 -6.39 15.51
CA GLN A 126 -0.97 -6.67 14.08
C GLN A 126 0.44 -6.28 13.60
N LEU A 127 1.20 -5.52 14.40
CA LEU A 127 2.60 -5.20 14.11
C LEU A 127 3.52 -6.29 14.67
N GLN A 128 3.58 -7.44 13.99
CA GLN A 128 4.43 -8.56 14.37
C GLN A 128 5.54 -8.76 13.34
N GLU A 129 6.78 -8.79 13.80
CA GLU A 129 7.94 -9.10 12.96
C GLU A 129 7.79 -10.48 12.31
N GLY A 130 8.15 -10.56 11.02
CA GLY A 130 8.01 -11.79 10.23
C GLY A 130 6.60 -12.05 9.67
N LYS A 131 5.60 -11.21 9.96
CA LYS A 131 4.26 -11.33 9.38
C LYS A 131 3.98 -10.25 8.35
N ALA A 132 3.18 -10.58 7.34
CA ALA A 132 2.72 -9.60 6.36
C ALA A 132 1.77 -8.58 7.03
N PRO A 133 2.03 -7.27 6.88
CA PRO A 133 1.21 -6.24 7.50
C PRO A 133 -0.17 -6.14 6.83
N ASN A 134 -1.23 -6.26 7.63
CA ASN A 134 -2.58 -5.93 7.19
C ASN A 134 -2.90 -4.48 7.54
N LEU A 135 -2.84 -3.60 6.54
CA LEU A 135 -2.99 -2.15 6.73
C LEU A 135 -4.34 -1.76 7.34
N ARG A 136 -5.40 -2.49 7.01
CA ARG A 136 -6.74 -2.25 7.56
C ARG A 136 -6.75 -2.53 9.07
N GLN A 137 -6.28 -3.69 9.46
CA GLN A 137 -6.23 -4.09 10.87
C GLN A 137 -5.27 -3.23 11.68
N ILE A 138 -4.13 -2.83 11.08
CA ILE A 138 -3.21 -1.88 11.72
C ILE A 138 -3.91 -0.55 11.97
N SER A 139 -4.65 -0.01 10.97
CA SER A 139 -5.38 1.24 11.12
C SER A 139 -6.47 1.16 12.20
N GLU A 140 -7.21 0.05 12.26
CA GLU A 140 -8.19 -0.21 13.33
C GLU A 140 -7.53 -0.25 14.71
N ASN A 141 -6.39 -0.93 14.85
CA ASN A 141 -5.66 -0.98 16.12
C ASN A 141 -5.11 0.39 16.54
N VAL A 142 -4.60 1.17 15.58
CA VAL A 142 -4.14 2.55 15.84
C VAL A 142 -5.30 3.42 16.31
N GLN A 143 -6.46 3.32 15.68
CA GLN A 143 -7.65 4.06 16.10
C GLN A 143 -8.05 3.69 17.53
N LEU A 144 -8.13 2.41 17.87
CA LEU A 144 -8.43 1.94 19.23
C LEU A 144 -7.36 2.39 20.24
N ALA A 145 -6.06 2.33 19.87
CA ALA A 145 -4.99 2.78 20.72
C ALA A 145 -5.09 4.29 21.04
N ASN A 146 -5.61 5.08 20.09
CA ASN A 146 -5.78 6.53 20.20
C ASN A 146 -7.09 6.95 20.91
N GLU A 147 -7.96 6.01 21.27
CA GLU A 147 -9.11 6.31 22.15
C GLU A 147 -8.66 6.76 23.56
N ASN A 148 -7.45 6.36 23.98
CA ASN A 148 -6.87 6.86 25.22
C ASN A 148 -6.36 8.30 25.04
N PRO A 149 -6.97 9.32 25.71
CA PRO A 149 -6.59 10.72 25.52
C PRO A 149 -5.20 11.07 26.07
N ALA A 150 -4.56 10.16 26.82
CA ALA A 150 -3.22 10.35 27.35
C ALA A 150 -2.12 9.98 26.36
N ARG A 151 -2.46 9.41 25.20
CA ARG A 151 -1.49 9.06 24.15
C ARG A 151 -2.09 9.21 22.76
N SER A 152 -1.21 9.49 21.79
CA SER A 152 -1.51 9.42 20.36
C SER A 152 -0.40 8.64 19.69
N ALA A 153 -0.75 7.64 18.91
CA ALA A 153 0.18 6.81 18.15
C ALA A 153 -0.08 6.95 16.65
N GLU A 154 0.98 7.01 15.88
CA GLU A 154 0.96 7.00 14.43
C GLU A 154 1.89 5.90 13.95
N VAL A 155 1.43 5.10 12.97
CA VAL A 155 2.23 4.01 12.39
C VAL A 155 2.58 4.35 10.96
N THR A 156 3.88 4.33 10.66
CA THR A 156 4.41 4.49 9.31
C THR A 156 5.15 3.22 8.93
N LEU A 157 4.87 2.69 7.73
CA LEU A 157 5.63 1.60 7.14
C LEU A 157 6.63 2.17 6.15
N GLY A 158 7.89 1.77 6.29
CA GLY A 158 8.99 2.16 5.42
C GLY A 158 9.67 0.96 4.78
N ILE A 159 10.46 1.21 3.75
CA ILE A 159 11.27 0.17 3.12
C ILE A 159 12.37 -0.25 4.11
N SER A 160 12.52 -1.56 4.32
CA SER A 160 13.60 -2.12 5.13
C SER A 160 14.89 -2.21 4.31
N GLU A 161 16.04 -2.30 5.00
CA GLU A 161 17.33 -2.63 4.37
C GLU A 161 17.37 -4.08 3.85
N GLU A 162 16.49 -4.94 4.37
CA GLU A 162 16.37 -6.34 3.98
C GLU A 162 15.30 -6.49 2.89
N GLU A 163 15.66 -7.16 1.80
CA GLU A 163 14.76 -7.42 0.68
C GLU A 163 13.52 -8.22 1.13
N GLY A 164 12.35 -7.85 0.59
CA GLY A 164 11.08 -8.49 0.96
C GLY A 164 10.56 -8.11 2.35
N LYS A 165 11.16 -7.10 3.02
CA LYS A 165 10.70 -6.62 4.32
C LYS A 165 10.33 -5.15 4.30
N VAL A 166 9.44 -4.79 5.22
CA VAL A 166 9.05 -3.41 5.53
C VAL A 166 9.26 -3.17 7.02
N ASP A 167 9.82 -2.04 7.39
CA ASP A 167 9.99 -1.66 8.79
C ASP A 167 8.79 -0.83 9.25
N ALA A 168 8.31 -1.10 10.45
CA ALA A 168 7.24 -0.34 11.08
C ALA A 168 7.82 0.64 12.11
N LYS A 169 7.51 1.93 11.93
CA LYS A 169 7.81 2.97 12.89
C LYS A 169 6.52 3.41 13.57
N VAL A 170 6.48 3.29 14.89
CA VAL A 170 5.38 3.77 15.74
C VAL A 170 5.84 5.05 16.43
N ALA A 171 5.38 6.18 15.93
CA ALA A 171 5.61 7.48 16.56
C ALA A 171 4.53 7.73 17.61
N VAL A 172 4.93 7.99 18.85
CA VAL A 172 4.03 8.17 19.98
C VAL A 172 4.24 9.55 20.59
N VAL A 173 3.12 10.23 20.86
CA VAL A 173 3.08 11.43 21.71
C VAL A 173 2.22 11.08 22.91
N ASP A 174 2.83 11.04 24.09
CA ASP A 174 2.15 10.65 25.32
C ASP A 174 2.22 11.76 26.39
N GLN A 175 1.28 11.68 27.33
CA GLN A 175 1.15 12.57 28.48
C GLN A 175 1.05 11.72 29.75
N PRO A 176 1.32 12.31 30.94
CA PRO A 176 1.12 11.62 32.19
C PRO A 176 -0.30 11.00 32.24
N PRO A 177 -0.43 9.70 32.54
CA PRO A 177 -1.74 9.03 32.62
C PRO A 177 -2.59 9.52 33.77
N GLN A 178 -1.98 10.14 34.78
CA GLN A 178 -2.66 10.68 35.93
C GLN A 178 -2.88 12.19 35.75
N ARG A 179 -4.12 12.63 35.90
CA ARG A 179 -4.50 14.04 35.88
C ARG A 179 -5.32 14.34 37.11
N PHE A 180 -4.95 15.40 37.83
CA PHE A 180 -5.71 15.88 38.94
C PHE A 180 -6.39 17.19 38.57
N TYR A 181 -7.68 17.24 38.77
CA TYR A 181 -8.49 18.44 38.58
C TYR A 181 -8.96 18.96 39.92
N VAL A 182 -8.73 20.23 40.17
CA VAL A 182 -9.30 20.95 41.32
C VAL A 182 -10.27 21.97 40.74
N THR A 183 -11.54 21.84 41.11
CA THR A 183 -12.59 22.75 40.68
C THR A 183 -13.06 23.55 41.92
N PHE A 184 -13.22 24.84 41.73
CA PHE A 184 -13.86 25.72 42.73
C PHE A 184 -14.98 26.47 42.02
N ASP A 185 -16.20 26.29 42.50
CA ASP A 185 -17.37 26.94 41.96
C ASP A 185 -18.31 27.43 43.06
N ASN A 186 -19.25 28.27 42.70
CA ASN A 186 -20.25 28.81 43.65
C ASN A 186 -21.66 28.23 43.39
N SER A 187 -21.76 27.07 42.79
CA SER A 187 -23.02 26.37 42.46
C SER A 187 -23.69 25.71 43.66
N GLY A 188 -23.16 25.91 44.85
CA GLY A 188 -23.73 25.44 46.12
C GLY A 188 -25.06 26.10 46.46
N THR A 189 -25.83 25.44 47.34
CA THR A 189 -27.11 25.96 47.84
C THR A 189 -26.94 26.67 49.20
N MET A 190 -27.95 27.42 49.64
CA MET A 190 -27.96 28.03 50.99
C MET A 190 -27.83 27.01 52.11
N ALA A 191 -28.32 25.78 51.89
CA ALA A 191 -28.29 24.71 52.90
C ALA A 191 -26.92 24.00 52.98
N THR A 192 -26.15 23.97 51.88
CA THR A 192 -24.86 23.25 51.79
C THR A 192 -23.63 24.16 51.68
N GLY A 193 -23.86 25.50 51.74
CA GLY A 193 -22.85 26.51 51.44
C GLY A 193 -22.76 26.83 49.94
N ARG A 194 -22.41 28.10 49.63
CA ARG A 194 -22.39 28.61 48.27
C ARG A 194 -21.19 28.10 47.47
N HIS A 195 -20.12 27.79 48.16
CA HIS A 195 -18.86 27.42 47.51
C HIS A 195 -18.66 25.90 47.55
N ARG A 196 -18.24 25.34 46.41
CA ARG A 196 -17.90 23.93 46.25
C ARG A 196 -16.46 23.81 45.80
N LEU A 197 -15.73 22.90 46.44
CA LEU A 197 -14.43 22.45 46.02
C LEU A 197 -14.57 21.00 45.57
N GLY A 198 -14.21 20.72 44.32
CA GLY A 198 -14.14 19.38 43.79
C GLY A 198 -12.70 18.98 43.49
N VAL A 199 -12.36 17.73 43.74
CA VAL A 199 -11.09 17.09 43.34
C VAL A 199 -11.45 15.85 42.59
N ALA A 200 -10.88 15.70 41.35
CA ALA A 200 -11.06 14.53 40.48
C ALA A 200 -9.72 14.08 39.90
#